data_c0ddf80ed8fe7287409fb9d142f84e8d
#
_entry.id   c0ddf80ed8fe7287409fb9d142f84e8d
#
_cell.length_a   1.000
_cell.length_b   1.000
_cell.length_c   1.000
_cell.angle_alpha   90.00
_cell.angle_beta   90.00
_cell.angle_gamma   90.00
#
_symmetry.space_group_name_H-M   'P 1'
#
loop_
_entity.id
_entity.type
_entity.pdbx_description
1 polymer ?
#
loop_
_entity_poly.entity_id
_entity_poly.type
_entity_poly.pdbx_seq_one_letter_code
_entity_poly.pdbx_strand_id
1 'polypeptide(L)'
;MKELMVDEFDSPIGIIVGVVSKNRLIHLDFADCQERLLRLLTHRYKKFKQVPAKNPLNIRDCLSAYFDKDWKSFDKIKLLTDGTLFQQTVWAELQRIPCGTTISYAQLASTIGKPKAVRAVANANARNPIAIIIPCHRVIAKSGALAGYAGGVHRKEWLLQHEQL
;
A
#
# COMPACT_ATOMS: atom_id res chain seq x y z
N MET A 1 -18.63 9.81 16.33
CA MET A 1 -17.39 10.08 15.62
C MET A 1 -16.55 8.78 15.55
N LYS A 2 -16.05 8.45 14.39
CA LYS A 2 -15.24 7.25 14.18
C LYS A 2 -13.90 7.41 14.90
N GLU A 3 -13.52 6.43 15.71
CA GLU A 3 -12.18 6.36 16.29
C GLU A 3 -11.29 5.46 15.42
N LEU A 4 -10.13 5.97 15.06
CA LEU A 4 -9.13 5.26 14.27
C LEU A 4 -7.84 5.14 15.10
N MET A 5 -7.36 3.93 15.28
CA MET A 5 -6.11 3.67 15.99
C MET A 5 -4.93 3.97 15.08
N VAL A 6 -3.95 4.72 15.56
CA VAL A 6 -2.79 5.14 14.77
C VAL A 6 -1.51 4.80 15.53
N ASP A 7 -0.55 4.25 14.81
CA ASP A 7 0.80 4.05 15.33
C ASP A 7 1.83 4.38 14.25
N GLU A 8 3.04 4.70 14.68
CA GLU A 8 4.18 4.98 13.81
C GLU A 8 5.25 3.91 13.99
N PHE A 9 5.91 3.55 12.91
CA PHE A 9 6.92 2.50 12.87
C PHE A 9 8.16 2.98 12.14
N ASP A 10 9.33 2.80 12.76
CA ASP A 10 10.60 3.08 12.08
C ASP A 10 10.87 2.03 11.00
N SER A 11 11.47 2.47 9.91
CA SER A 11 11.89 1.58 8.83
C SER A 11 13.15 2.10 8.13
N PRO A 12 13.84 1.26 7.34
CA PRO A 12 14.99 1.71 6.55
C PRO A 12 14.69 2.84 5.57
N ILE A 13 13.41 3.03 5.21
CA ILE A 13 13.00 4.03 4.23
C ILE A 13 12.12 5.14 4.82
N GLY A 14 12.16 5.30 6.13
CA GLY A 14 11.46 6.36 6.84
C GLY A 14 10.39 5.84 7.79
N ILE A 15 9.75 6.76 8.49
CA ILE A 15 8.68 6.43 9.42
C ILE A 15 7.42 6.06 8.63
N ILE A 16 6.81 4.96 8.99
CA ILE A 16 5.57 4.44 8.41
C ILE A 16 4.44 4.64 9.41
N VAL A 17 3.31 5.12 8.94
CA VAL A 17 2.09 5.33 9.74
C VAL A 17 1.07 4.27 9.37
N GLY A 18 0.59 3.53 10.35
CA GLY A 18 -0.50 2.58 10.20
C GLY A 18 -1.76 3.07 10.88
N VAL A 19 -2.91 2.88 10.22
CA VAL A 19 -4.23 3.24 10.75
C VAL A 19 -5.12 2.00 10.76
N VAL A 20 -5.69 1.71 11.92
CA VAL A 20 -6.47 0.51 12.17
C VAL A 20 -7.88 0.88 12.62
N SER A 21 -8.86 0.18 12.09
CA SER A 21 -10.27 0.29 12.51
C SER A 21 -10.87 -1.11 12.61
N LYS A 22 -11.50 -1.41 13.73
CA LYS A 22 -12.22 -2.69 13.96
C LYS A 22 -11.38 -3.91 13.57
N ASN A 23 -10.16 -4.00 14.08
CA ASN A 23 -9.22 -5.10 13.84
C ASN A 23 -8.85 -5.30 12.37
N ARG A 24 -8.92 -4.25 11.57
CA ARG A 24 -8.48 -4.26 10.17
C ARG A 24 -7.55 -3.09 9.90
N LEU A 25 -6.51 -3.33 9.15
CA LEU A 25 -5.63 -2.27 8.65
C LEU A 25 -6.35 -1.55 7.51
N ILE A 26 -6.53 -0.24 7.65
CA ILE A 26 -7.25 0.57 6.67
C ILE A 26 -6.34 1.51 5.90
N HIS A 27 -5.17 1.82 6.46
CA HIS A 27 -4.20 2.69 5.82
C HIS A 27 -2.79 2.38 6.31
N LEU A 28 -1.84 2.43 5.40
CA LEU A 28 -0.41 2.33 5.70
C LEU A 28 0.34 3.20 4.70
N ASP A 29 1.07 4.20 5.18
CA ASP A 29 1.81 5.11 4.31
C ASP A 29 3.00 5.70 5.07
N PHE A 30 3.82 6.46 4.37
CA PHE A 30 4.97 7.12 4.99
C PHE A 30 4.54 8.39 5.70
N ALA A 31 5.18 8.69 6.83
CA ALA A 31 4.83 9.85 7.67
C ALA A 31 4.97 11.18 6.93
N ASP A 32 5.92 11.29 6.00
CA ASP A 32 6.11 12.48 5.18
C ASP A 32 5.06 12.64 4.06
N CYS A 33 4.15 11.67 3.93
CA CYS A 33 2.98 11.74 3.05
C CYS A 33 1.68 12.04 3.83
N GLN A 34 1.78 12.74 4.94
CA GLN A 34 0.66 12.99 5.85
C GLN A 34 -0.52 13.69 5.19
N GLU A 35 -0.29 14.60 4.28
CA GLU A 35 -1.37 15.29 3.55
C GLU A 35 -2.23 14.30 2.77
N ARG A 36 -1.58 13.33 2.11
CA ARG A 36 -2.26 12.26 1.38
C ARG A 36 -3.09 11.41 2.32
N LEU A 37 -2.52 11.02 3.46
CA LEU A 37 -3.21 10.25 4.50
C LEU A 37 -4.48 10.96 4.97
N LEU A 38 -4.35 12.22 5.39
CA LEU A 38 -5.48 12.99 5.90
C LEU A 38 -6.57 13.17 4.83
N ARG A 39 -6.18 13.44 3.59
CA ARG A 39 -7.13 13.58 2.48
C ARG A 39 -7.93 12.30 2.26
N LEU A 40 -7.26 11.14 2.24
CA LEU A 40 -7.91 9.86 2.04
C LEU A 40 -8.82 9.49 3.20
N LEU A 41 -8.40 9.71 4.44
CA LEU A 41 -9.22 9.45 5.62
C LEU A 41 -10.43 10.37 5.69
N THR A 42 -10.27 11.64 5.35
CA THR A 42 -11.37 12.61 5.35
C THR A 42 -12.41 12.26 4.28
N HIS A 43 -11.96 11.83 3.11
CA HIS A 43 -12.87 11.37 2.06
C HIS A 43 -13.66 10.12 2.51
N ARG A 44 -12.98 9.20 3.20
CA ARG A 44 -13.54 7.92 3.62
C ARG A 44 -14.52 8.04 4.79
N TYR A 45 -14.20 8.85 5.79
CA TYR A 45 -14.92 8.88 7.06
C TYR A 45 -15.58 10.23 7.38
N LYS A 46 -15.33 11.27 6.61
CA LYS A 46 -15.79 12.64 6.82
C LYS A 46 -15.41 13.22 8.19
N LYS A 47 -15.78 12.54 9.28
CA LYS A 47 -15.42 12.90 10.66
C LYS A 47 -14.83 11.70 11.36
N PHE A 48 -13.63 11.87 11.91
CA PHE A 48 -12.94 10.84 12.66
C PHE A 48 -12.01 11.46 13.70
N LYS A 49 -11.62 10.63 14.67
CA LYS A 49 -10.64 10.96 15.69
C LYS A 49 -9.51 9.95 15.62
N GLN A 50 -8.28 10.43 15.57
CA GLN A 50 -7.10 9.58 15.64
C GLN A 50 -6.77 9.33 17.11
N VAL A 51 -6.62 8.08 17.48
CA VAL A 51 -6.30 7.63 18.83
C VAL A 51 -4.98 6.88 18.78
N PRO A 52 -3.95 7.32 19.52
CA PRO A 52 -2.69 6.59 19.57
C PRO A 52 -2.90 5.15 20.05
N ALA A 53 -2.26 4.20 19.40
CA ALA A 53 -2.28 2.81 19.79
C ALA A 53 -0.85 2.25 19.71
N LYS A 54 -0.58 1.24 20.52
CA LYS A 54 0.75 0.62 20.55
C LYS A 54 0.70 -0.70 19.78
N ASN A 55 1.39 -0.73 18.65
CA ASN A 55 1.56 -1.91 17.81
C ASN A 55 0.23 -2.66 17.51
N PRO A 56 -0.81 -1.94 17.02
CA PRO A 56 -2.09 -2.59 16.74
C PRO A 56 -1.91 -3.65 15.65
N LEU A 57 -2.58 -4.79 15.80
CA LEU A 57 -2.51 -5.94 14.88
C LEU A 57 -1.10 -6.51 14.68
N ASN A 58 -0.16 -6.22 15.58
CA ASN A 58 1.26 -6.61 15.45
C ASN A 58 1.90 -6.10 14.14
N ILE A 59 1.47 -4.96 13.64
CA ILE A 59 1.96 -4.40 12.37
C ILE A 59 3.45 -4.11 12.45
N ARG A 60 3.93 -3.62 13.60
CA ARG A 60 5.37 -3.36 13.82
C ARG A 60 6.20 -4.63 13.59
N ASP A 61 5.76 -5.75 14.16
CA ASP A 61 6.47 -7.02 14.01
C ASP A 61 6.40 -7.55 12.57
N CYS A 62 5.25 -7.39 11.93
CA CYS A 62 5.08 -7.78 10.53
C CYS A 62 5.95 -6.95 9.59
N LEU A 63 6.04 -5.64 9.80
CA LEU A 63 6.91 -4.77 9.01
C LEU A 63 8.39 -5.11 9.25
N SER A 64 8.78 -5.29 10.51
CA SER A 64 10.14 -5.67 10.88
C SER A 64 10.54 -6.98 10.18
N ALA A 65 9.66 -7.97 10.21
CA ALA A 65 9.89 -9.25 9.53
C ALA A 65 10.01 -9.10 8.02
N TYR A 66 9.18 -8.25 7.39
CA TYR A 66 9.29 -7.94 5.96
C TYR A 66 10.67 -7.33 5.64
N PHE A 67 11.13 -6.38 6.43
CA PHE A 67 12.45 -5.78 6.22
C PHE A 67 13.60 -6.76 6.49
N ASP A 68 13.33 -7.84 7.25
CA ASP A 68 14.24 -8.97 7.43
C ASP A 68 14.03 -10.09 6.39
N LYS A 69 13.28 -9.79 5.33
CA LYS A 69 13.03 -10.68 4.18
C LYS A 69 12.11 -11.87 4.47
N ASP A 70 11.24 -11.77 5.45
CA ASP A 70 10.12 -12.70 5.61
C ASP A 70 8.93 -12.21 4.77
N TRP A 71 8.81 -12.75 3.57
CA TRP A 71 7.79 -12.32 2.61
C TRP A 71 6.37 -12.77 2.94
N LYS A 72 6.20 -13.60 3.96
CA LYS A 72 4.89 -14.07 4.44
C LYS A 72 4.41 -13.31 5.68
N SER A 73 5.15 -12.32 6.13
CA SER A 73 4.88 -11.62 7.39
C SER A 73 3.53 -10.91 7.41
N PHE A 74 2.97 -10.57 6.25
CA PHE A 74 1.71 -9.83 6.15
C PHE A 74 0.47 -10.74 6.00
N ASP A 75 0.64 -12.05 5.87
CA ASP A 75 -0.45 -12.97 5.50
C ASP A 75 -1.61 -12.98 6.51
N LYS A 76 -1.33 -12.69 7.77
CA LYS A 76 -2.34 -12.70 8.83
C LYS A 76 -3.03 -11.35 9.06
N ILE A 77 -2.56 -10.28 8.43
CA ILE A 77 -3.15 -8.96 8.60
C ILE A 77 -4.40 -8.84 7.74
N LYS A 78 -5.53 -8.55 8.39
CA LYS A 78 -6.78 -8.30 7.69
C LYS A 78 -6.81 -6.86 7.20
N LEU A 79 -7.09 -6.69 5.91
CA LEU A 79 -7.16 -5.38 5.26
C LEU A 79 -8.60 -4.95 5.03
N LEU A 80 -8.83 -3.65 5.05
CA LEU A 80 -10.10 -3.06 4.63
C LEU A 80 -9.81 -1.79 3.85
N THR A 81 -9.87 -1.89 2.53
CA THR A 81 -9.47 -0.81 1.63
C THR A 81 -10.60 0.15 1.26
N ASP A 82 -11.86 -0.32 1.27
CA ASP A 82 -12.98 0.39 0.64
C ASP A 82 -12.66 0.76 -0.82
N GLY A 83 -13.11 1.89 -1.28
CA GLY A 83 -12.90 2.31 -2.65
C GLY A 83 -13.95 1.77 -3.62
N THR A 84 -13.83 2.17 -4.90
CA THR A 84 -14.72 1.71 -5.95
C THR A 84 -14.48 0.22 -6.27
N LEU A 85 -15.44 -0.42 -6.93
CA LEU A 85 -15.25 -1.81 -7.38
C LEU A 85 -14.02 -1.93 -8.27
N PHE A 86 -13.79 -0.97 -9.15
CA PHE A 86 -12.61 -0.97 -10.02
C PHE A 86 -11.31 -0.88 -9.21
N GLN A 87 -11.25 0.03 -8.25
CA GLN A 87 -10.08 0.15 -7.37
C GLN A 87 -9.85 -1.13 -6.57
N GLN A 88 -10.88 -1.70 -5.99
CA GLN A 88 -10.79 -2.96 -5.25
C GLN A 88 -10.27 -4.10 -6.14
N THR A 89 -10.71 -4.17 -7.38
CA THR A 89 -10.23 -5.16 -8.35
C THR A 89 -8.73 -4.99 -8.62
N VAL A 90 -8.29 -3.75 -8.84
CA VAL A 90 -6.87 -3.45 -9.06
C VAL A 90 -6.05 -3.83 -7.82
N TRP A 91 -6.47 -3.40 -6.64
CA TRP A 91 -5.73 -3.65 -5.40
C TRP A 91 -5.68 -5.14 -5.05
N ALA A 92 -6.74 -5.90 -5.32
CA ALA A 92 -6.73 -7.34 -5.15
C ALA A 92 -5.73 -8.01 -6.08
N GLU A 93 -5.65 -7.58 -7.33
CA GLU A 93 -4.69 -8.13 -8.29
C GLU A 93 -3.25 -7.77 -7.93
N LEU A 94 -3.01 -6.58 -7.39
CA LEU A 94 -1.68 -6.20 -6.89
C LEU A 94 -1.16 -7.18 -5.84
N GLN A 95 -2.02 -7.64 -4.94
CA GLN A 95 -1.64 -8.60 -3.89
C GLN A 95 -1.24 -9.96 -4.45
N ARG A 96 -1.56 -10.26 -5.69
CA ARG A 96 -1.18 -11.52 -6.36
C ARG A 96 0.18 -11.45 -7.03
N ILE A 97 0.77 -10.27 -7.16
CA ILE A 97 2.11 -10.11 -7.74
C ILE A 97 3.13 -10.65 -6.73
N PRO A 98 3.87 -11.72 -7.08
CA PRO A 98 4.84 -12.29 -6.14
C PRO A 98 5.95 -11.30 -5.80
N CYS A 99 6.46 -11.40 -4.57
CA CYS A 99 7.63 -10.66 -4.15
C CYS A 99 8.82 -10.99 -5.07
N GLY A 100 9.58 -9.97 -5.45
CA GLY A 100 10.72 -10.13 -6.35
C GLY A 100 10.37 -10.09 -7.84
N THR A 101 9.09 -9.91 -8.19
CA THR A 101 8.64 -9.77 -9.58
C THR A 101 8.03 -8.39 -9.81
N THR A 102 8.03 -7.96 -11.07
CA THR A 102 7.37 -6.73 -11.50
C THR A 102 6.50 -7.00 -12.71
N ILE A 103 5.46 -6.21 -12.87
CA ILE A 103 4.62 -6.20 -14.06
C ILE A 103 4.46 -4.77 -14.56
N SER A 104 4.09 -4.61 -15.83
CA SER A 104 3.75 -3.30 -16.37
C SER A 104 2.29 -2.92 -16.07
N TYR A 105 1.98 -1.63 -16.16
CA TYR A 105 0.58 -1.17 -16.06
C TYR A 105 -0.30 -1.81 -17.13
N ALA A 106 0.23 -2.01 -18.33
CA ALA A 106 -0.50 -2.68 -19.42
C ALA A 106 -0.79 -4.15 -19.08
N GLN A 107 0.17 -4.86 -18.50
CA GLN A 107 -0.02 -6.25 -18.06
C GLN A 107 -1.08 -6.33 -16.96
N LEU A 108 -1.04 -5.41 -16.00
CA LEU A 108 -2.04 -5.35 -14.93
C LEU A 108 -3.43 -5.10 -15.51
N ALA A 109 -3.58 -4.16 -16.47
CA ALA A 109 -4.84 -3.89 -17.14
C ALA A 109 -5.37 -5.12 -17.87
N SER A 110 -4.51 -5.84 -18.57
CA SER A 110 -4.88 -7.07 -19.27
C SER A 110 -5.33 -8.16 -18.29
N THR A 111 -4.63 -8.32 -17.18
CA THR A 111 -4.94 -9.34 -16.17
C THR A 111 -6.32 -9.15 -15.56
N ILE A 112 -6.74 -7.91 -15.34
CA ILE A 112 -8.09 -7.61 -14.83
C ILE A 112 -9.17 -7.60 -15.95
N GLY A 113 -8.81 -7.98 -17.16
CA GLY A 113 -9.76 -8.04 -18.29
C GLY A 113 -10.10 -6.69 -18.91
N LYS A 114 -9.29 -5.66 -18.69
CA LYS A 114 -9.53 -4.31 -19.19
C LYS A 114 -8.29 -3.72 -19.87
N PRO A 115 -7.82 -4.33 -20.97
CA PRO A 115 -6.54 -3.95 -21.60
C PRO A 115 -6.49 -2.51 -22.10
N LYS A 116 -7.64 -1.88 -22.31
CA LYS A 116 -7.72 -0.48 -22.74
C LYS A 116 -7.72 0.51 -21.57
N ALA A 117 -7.80 0.03 -20.32
CA ALA A 117 -7.93 0.88 -19.12
C ALA A 117 -6.59 1.13 -18.44
N VAL A 118 -5.49 1.21 -19.17
CA VAL A 118 -4.13 1.34 -18.60
C VAL A 118 -4.01 2.59 -17.73
N ARG A 119 -4.52 3.74 -18.18
CA ARG A 119 -4.49 4.98 -17.41
C ARG A 119 -5.32 4.89 -16.13
N ALA A 120 -6.51 4.32 -16.20
CA ALA A 120 -7.37 4.12 -15.04
C ALA A 120 -6.74 3.17 -14.04
N VAL A 121 -6.07 2.12 -14.51
CA VAL A 121 -5.32 1.17 -13.69
C VAL A 121 -4.16 1.87 -12.98
N ALA A 122 -3.39 2.70 -13.70
CA ALA A 122 -2.30 3.47 -13.11
C ALA A 122 -2.82 4.43 -12.01
N ASN A 123 -3.97 5.05 -12.25
CA ASN A 123 -4.63 5.92 -11.28
C ASN A 123 -5.04 5.17 -10.01
N ALA A 124 -5.66 4.00 -10.17
CA ALA A 124 -6.04 3.14 -9.03
C ALA A 124 -4.80 2.66 -8.27
N ASN A 125 -3.75 2.29 -8.98
CA ASN A 125 -2.46 1.91 -8.37
C ASN A 125 -1.89 3.04 -7.51
N ALA A 126 -1.92 4.28 -8.00
CA ALA A 126 -1.43 5.44 -7.27
C ALA A 126 -2.29 5.79 -6.03
N ARG A 127 -3.52 5.34 -5.99
CA ARG A 127 -4.45 5.60 -4.88
C ARG A 127 -4.51 4.46 -3.86
N ASN A 128 -3.61 3.50 -3.95
CA ASN A 128 -3.48 2.42 -2.99
C ASN A 128 -3.39 2.98 -1.55
N PRO A 129 -4.32 2.62 -0.65
CA PRO A 129 -4.31 3.13 0.72
C PRO A 129 -3.32 2.42 1.64
N ILE A 130 -2.79 1.26 1.24
CA ILE A 130 -1.97 0.40 2.11
C ILE A 130 -0.66 0.08 1.39
N ALA A 131 0.29 1.01 1.47
CA ALA A 131 1.60 0.85 0.83
C ALA A 131 2.33 -0.40 1.36
N ILE A 132 3.21 -0.96 0.57
CA ILE A 132 4.04 -2.13 0.86
C ILE A 132 3.25 -3.43 0.91
N ILE A 133 2.22 -3.53 1.73
CA ILE A 133 1.39 -4.74 1.89
C ILE A 133 0.56 -4.98 0.63
N ILE A 134 -0.08 -3.94 0.10
CA ILE A 134 -0.62 -3.97 -1.25
C ILE A 134 0.47 -3.43 -2.17
N PRO A 135 1.18 -4.29 -2.91
CA PRO A 135 2.48 -3.95 -3.46
C PRO A 135 2.42 -3.15 -4.77
N CYS A 136 1.87 -1.94 -4.71
CA CYS A 136 1.81 -1.06 -5.88
C CYS A 136 3.19 -0.70 -6.44
N HIS A 137 4.24 -0.84 -5.63
CA HIS A 137 5.62 -0.65 -6.07
C HIS A 137 6.10 -1.69 -7.09
N ARG A 138 5.41 -2.84 -7.21
CA ARG A 138 5.75 -3.91 -8.17
C ARG A 138 5.19 -3.66 -9.57
N VAL A 139 4.52 -2.54 -9.78
CA VAL A 139 4.04 -2.14 -11.11
C VAL A 139 4.92 -1.03 -11.65
N ILE A 140 5.48 -1.24 -12.82
CA ILE A 140 6.44 -0.34 -13.47
C ILE A 140 5.98 0.04 -14.87
N ALA A 141 6.57 1.08 -15.45
CA ALA A 141 6.31 1.43 -16.84
C ALA A 141 6.80 0.32 -17.79
N LYS A 142 6.19 0.21 -18.97
CA LYS A 142 6.58 -0.77 -19.99
C LYS A 142 8.05 -0.67 -20.36
N SER A 143 8.61 0.53 -20.34
CA SER A 143 10.04 0.77 -20.59
C SER A 143 10.96 0.29 -19.45
N GLY A 144 10.41 -0.13 -18.31
CA GLY A 144 11.16 -0.44 -17.10
C GLY A 144 11.41 0.78 -16.21
N ALA A 145 10.95 1.98 -16.60
CA ALA A 145 11.14 3.17 -15.80
C ALA A 145 10.34 3.11 -14.50
N LEU A 146 10.94 3.57 -13.39
CA LEU A 146 10.31 3.63 -12.07
C LEU A 146 9.60 4.97 -11.90
N ALA A 147 8.46 5.14 -12.55
CA ALA A 147 7.66 6.35 -12.44
C ALA A 147 6.45 6.15 -11.54
N GLY A 148 5.99 7.20 -10.88
CA GLY A 148 4.66 7.25 -10.29
C GLY A 148 4.46 6.46 -9.01
N TYR A 149 5.37 6.54 -8.05
CA TYR A 149 5.14 6.03 -6.71
C TYR A 149 4.75 7.16 -5.75
N ALA A 150 3.60 7.02 -5.05
CA ALA A 150 3.12 8.04 -4.13
C ALA A 150 4.08 8.31 -2.97
N GLY A 151 4.80 7.30 -2.51
CA GLY A 151 5.83 7.42 -1.48
C GLY A 151 7.17 7.94 -1.97
N GLY A 152 7.30 8.24 -3.26
CA GLY A 152 8.53 8.70 -3.90
C GLY A 152 9.27 7.58 -4.64
N VAL A 153 9.84 7.92 -5.78
CA VAL A 153 10.52 6.95 -6.66
C VAL A 153 11.70 6.27 -5.95
N HIS A 154 12.41 7.00 -5.08
CA HIS A 154 13.54 6.44 -4.32
C HIS A 154 13.09 5.29 -3.39
N ARG A 155 11.90 5.37 -2.80
CA ARG A 155 11.34 4.29 -1.97
C ARG A 155 10.91 3.10 -2.82
N LYS A 156 10.33 3.37 -3.98
CA LYS A 156 9.97 2.31 -4.94
C LYS A 156 11.20 1.52 -5.36
N GLU A 157 12.25 2.22 -5.73
CA GLU A 157 13.53 1.59 -6.10
C GLU A 157 14.09 0.76 -4.96
N TRP A 158 14.11 1.31 -3.73
CA TRP A 158 14.60 0.60 -2.55
C TRP A 158 13.80 -0.68 -2.29
N LEU A 159 12.48 -0.60 -2.35
CA LEU A 159 11.61 -1.76 -2.12
C LEU A 159 11.84 -2.85 -3.17
N LEU A 160 11.96 -2.48 -4.44
CA LEU A 160 12.22 -3.45 -5.51
C LEU A 160 13.57 -4.12 -5.34
N GLN A 161 14.61 -3.38 -4.97
CA GLN A 161 15.93 -3.95 -4.70
C GLN A 161 15.91 -4.85 -3.47
N HIS A 162 15.22 -4.43 -2.42
CA HIS A 162 15.06 -5.21 -1.19
C HIS A 162 14.40 -6.56 -1.44
N GLU A 163 13.41 -6.60 -2.33
CA GLU A 163 12.64 -7.81 -2.66
C GLU A 163 13.38 -8.76 -3.61
N GLN A 164 14.51 -8.38 -4.13
CA GLN A 164 15.32 -9.28 -4.96
C GLN A 164 16.01 -10.31 -4.08
N LEU A 165 15.97 -11.54 -4.55
CA LEU A 165 16.56 -12.69 -3.86
C LEU A 165 18.04 -12.86 -4.22
#